data_7f81295bf1129257b73e73f215b8df92
#
_entry.id   7f81295bf1129257b73e73f215b8df92
#
_cell.length_a   1.000
_cell.length_b   1.000
_cell.length_c   1.000
_cell.angle_alpha   90.00
_cell.angle_beta   90.00
_cell.angle_gamma   90.00
#
_symmetry.space_group_name_H-M   'P 1'
#
loop_
_entity.id
_entity.type
_entity.pdbx_description
1 polymer ?
#
loop_
_entity_poly.entity_id
_entity_poly.type
_entity_poly.pdbx_seq_one_letter_code
_entity_poly.pdbx_strand_id
1 'polypeptide(L)'
;MFSNIENVNILTSVLKSHCCRRVVVCPGSRNAPIVHNLNKLEGIRCYPVTDERSAGFFAIGLALGNPSSQCTEPVAVCVTSGSALLNLHPAVAEAYYQKLPIIFISADRPEAWIGQQDGQTLPQANVFGSLVNRSVNLPVIVNEEQHWMCEREANEAIIDCVHRKMGPVHINIQIQEPLYEFTEKQLPEARCTRYVTPRRYESLDAYDIRDFLQAKRPMIVVGQDYPTTQVYGIKDMASWAVVLCEPTALGHHGCGGLAQGVHHFDDVLAALERKEKAARESGDEKALQEIEAYKPDFILYVGGCLVSKRLKQFLRSCKDAKVWRVSKDGDGVDTFMHLDRIFAADSNTLAESMRDNEQAYEDEVKEYIKKWNDALKSADHHARDYDPAFSSMAAVKYFQEEFLANWNGDTDECRLFYGNSMAIRLACIYAKMYVHCLRGVNGIEGTLSAAAGLSKHLSESVRLRSQSNNKVFCVLGDLSFFYDQNALWNQNLDGSLRIIVLNNGGGAIFGKFEGLKQSDARERLVMAEHHTSAVNACQANNIVYMGADDMKSLKYGIDQLIHADSDRPMLLEVFTDIETDNRVLKEYYDTLELLSSREMFERAQARIRGILKEGK
;
A
#
# COMPACT_ATOMS: atom_id res chain seq x y z
N MET A 1 39.17 -5.78 7.75
CA MET A 1 39.00 -6.94 8.65
C MET A 1 37.54 -7.06 8.97
N PHE A 2 37.01 -8.28 9.03
CA PHE A 2 35.64 -8.63 9.47
C PHE A 2 35.66 -9.08 10.94
N SER A 3 34.48 -9.27 11.52
CA SER A 3 34.35 -9.79 12.89
C SER A 3 34.99 -11.17 13.03
N ASN A 4 35.48 -11.51 14.24
CA ASN A 4 35.91 -12.85 14.57
C ASN A 4 34.78 -13.80 14.92
N ILE A 5 33.53 -13.34 14.93
CA ILE A 5 32.34 -14.09 15.35
C ILE A 5 31.81 -14.90 14.17
N GLU A 6 31.91 -16.22 14.25
CA GLU A 6 31.69 -17.12 13.12
C GLU A 6 30.25 -17.10 12.57
N ASN A 7 29.22 -17.19 13.42
CA ASN A 7 27.82 -17.14 12.97
C ASN A 7 27.45 -15.80 12.32
N VAL A 8 28.05 -14.69 12.76
CA VAL A 8 27.91 -13.37 12.12
C VAL A 8 28.53 -13.37 10.71
N ASN A 9 29.70 -14.00 10.56
CA ASN A 9 30.36 -14.10 9.26
C ASN A 9 29.58 -14.97 8.26
N ILE A 10 29.01 -16.10 8.75
CA ILE A 10 28.14 -16.97 7.93
C ILE A 10 26.89 -16.19 7.49
N LEU A 11 26.17 -15.56 8.41
CA LEU A 11 24.99 -14.76 8.08
C LEU A 11 25.31 -13.69 7.05
N THR A 12 26.42 -12.97 7.22
CA THR A 12 26.87 -11.92 6.31
C THR A 12 27.13 -12.47 4.90
N SER A 13 27.79 -13.63 4.80
CA SER A 13 28.08 -14.31 3.52
C SER A 13 26.80 -14.80 2.83
N VAL A 14 25.86 -15.35 3.59
CA VAL A 14 24.57 -15.84 3.05
C VAL A 14 23.72 -14.66 2.54
N LEU A 15 23.62 -13.56 3.29
CA LEU A 15 22.93 -12.34 2.85
C LEU A 15 23.48 -11.81 1.53
N LYS A 16 24.81 -11.74 1.40
CA LYS A 16 25.50 -11.33 0.17
C LYS A 16 25.15 -12.26 -1.00
N SER A 17 25.21 -13.57 -0.78
CA SER A 17 24.98 -14.59 -1.82
C SER A 17 23.52 -14.61 -2.33
N HIS A 18 22.58 -14.22 -1.49
CA HIS A 18 21.16 -14.07 -1.84
C HIS A 18 20.79 -12.63 -2.29
N CYS A 19 21.76 -11.81 -2.66
CA CYS A 19 21.55 -10.46 -3.19
C CYS A 19 20.77 -9.52 -2.27
N CYS A 20 20.89 -9.66 -0.93
CA CYS A 20 20.38 -8.69 0.01
C CYS A 20 21.26 -7.43 -0.02
N ARG A 21 20.90 -6.46 -0.85
CA ARG A 21 21.73 -5.27 -1.12
C ARG A 21 21.41 -4.08 -0.25
N ARG A 22 20.27 -4.07 0.42
CA ARG A 22 19.79 -2.95 1.24
C ARG A 22 19.50 -3.42 2.65
N VAL A 23 20.11 -2.76 3.62
CA VAL A 23 19.95 -3.08 5.04
C VAL A 23 19.68 -1.81 5.83
N VAL A 24 18.53 -1.74 6.48
CA VAL A 24 18.22 -0.69 7.45
C VAL A 24 18.84 -1.09 8.79
N VAL A 25 19.58 -0.18 9.39
CA VAL A 25 20.39 -0.47 10.57
C VAL A 25 19.99 0.44 11.72
N CYS A 26 19.56 -0.16 12.84
CA CYS A 26 19.35 0.57 14.09
C CYS A 26 20.60 0.51 14.97
N PRO A 27 20.91 1.60 15.72
CA PRO A 27 22.08 1.64 16.58
C PRO A 27 21.97 0.64 17.75
N GLY A 28 23.09 0.05 18.15
CA GLY A 28 23.16 -0.83 19.31
C GLY A 28 24.51 -1.52 19.42
N SER A 29 24.85 -2.01 20.60
CA SER A 29 26.12 -2.68 20.88
C SER A 29 26.11 -4.14 20.40
N ARG A 30 25.01 -4.88 20.65
CA ARG A 30 24.96 -6.31 20.35
C ARG A 30 24.96 -6.62 18.86
N ASN A 31 24.36 -5.76 18.02
CA ASN A 31 24.35 -5.91 16.58
C ASN A 31 25.59 -5.29 15.90
N ALA A 32 26.48 -4.63 16.62
CA ALA A 32 27.66 -3.96 16.05
C ALA A 32 28.54 -4.88 15.18
N PRO A 33 28.81 -6.17 15.53
CA PRO A 33 29.57 -7.07 14.66
C PRO A 33 28.89 -7.31 13.30
N ILE A 34 27.56 -7.45 13.28
CA ILE A 34 26.77 -7.61 12.05
C ILE A 34 26.87 -6.35 11.19
N VAL A 35 26.60 -5.20 11.81
CA VAL A 35 26.62 -3.89 11.15
C VAL A 35 28.00 -3.58 10.57
N HIS A 36 29.07 -3.87 11.32
CA HIS A 36 30.45 -3.71 10.88
C HIS A 36 30.71 -4.52 9.59
N ASN A 37 30.34 -5.78 9.59
CA ASN A 37 30.54 -6.66 8.45
C ASN A 37 29.76 -6.19 7.22
N LEU A 38 28.46 -5.85 7.39
CA LEU A 38 27.59 -5.38 6.31
C LEU A 38 28.10 -4.08 5.69
N ASN A 39 28.57 -3.14 6.53
CA ASN A 39 29.10 -1.86 6.06
C ASN A 39 30.43 -2.00 5.28
N LYS A 40 31.16 -3.10 5.46
CA LYS A 40 32.39 -3.37 4.72
C LYS A 40 32.17 -4.03 3.36
N LEU A 41 31.01 -4.59 3.12
CA LEU A 41 30.76 -5.32 1.89
C LEU A 41 30.43 -4.37 0.73
N GLU A 42 31.19 -4.49 -0.34
CA GLU A 42 30.84 -3.86 -1.60
C GLU A 42 29.49 -4.43 -2.11
N GLY A 43 28.61 -3.54 -2.57
CA GLY A 43 27.30 -3.89 -3.09
C GLY A 43 26.19 -4.00 -2.03
N ILE A 44 26.50 -3.89 -0.73
CA ILE A 44 25.52 -3.72 0.33
C ILE A 44 25.51 -2.25 0.77
N ARG A 45 24.31 -1.68 0.86
CA ARG A 45 24.07 -0.32 1.36
C ARG A 45 23.34 -0.37 2.69
N CYS A 46 23.96 0.25 3.69
CA CYS A 46 23.37 0.39 5.03
C CYS A 46 22.70 1.76 5.17
N TYR A 47 21.46 1.76 5.68
CA TYR A 47 20.67 2.96 5.97
C TYR A 47 20.50 3.10 7.48
N PRO A 48 21.16 4.05 8.14
CA PRO A 48 20.99 4.26 9.56
C PRO A 48 19.63 4.89 9.87
N VAL A 49 18.82 4.23 10.72
CA VAL A 49 17.55 4.73 11.24
C VAL A 49 17.51 4.40 12.73
N THR A 50 17.32 5.42 13.58
CA THR A 50 17.45 5.24 15.02
C THR A 50 16.20 4.63 15.66
N ASP A 51 15.02 5.06 15.28
CA ASP A 51 13.74 4.51 15.76
C ASP A 51 13.44 3.20 15.02
N GLU A 52 13.38 2.08 15.75
CA GLU A 52 13.22 0.75 15.14
C GLU A 52 11.85 0.59 14.47
N ARG A 53 10.80 1.22 14.98
CA ARG A 53 9.49 1.21 14.33
C ARG A 53 9.56 1.91 12.97
N SER A 54 10.14 3.10 12.94
CA SER A 54 10.38 3.83 11.68
C SER A 54 11.31 3.04 10.76
N ALA A 55 12.34 2.36 11.28
CA ALA A 55 13.25 1.52 10.51
C ALA A 55 12.52 0.38 9.79
N GLY A 56 11.61 -0.31 10.49
CA GLY A 56 10.81 -1.37 9.90
C GLY A 56 9.93 -0.87 8.75
N PHE A 57 9.24 0.24 8.91
CA PHE A 57 8.42 0.84 7.85
C PHE A 57 9.27 1.48 6.73
N PHE A 58 10.42 2.04 7.04
CA PHE A 58 11.37 2.51 6.04
C PHE A 58 11.84 1.35 5.13
N ALA A 59 12.09 0.17 5.71
CA ALA A 59 12.41 -1.03 4.93
C ALA A 59 11.23 -1.48 4.04
N ILE A 60 9.99 -1.36 4.50
CA ILE A 60 8.79 -1.57 3.66
C ILE A 60 8.82 -0.64 2.45
N GLY A 61 9.10 0.64 2.65
CA GLY A 61 9.21 1.61 1.56
C GLY A 61 10.30 1.27 0.55
N LEU A 62 11.48 0.85 1.03
CA LEU A 62 12.57 0.37 0.17
C LEU A 62 12.17 -0.87 -0.65
N ALA A 63 11.40 -1.79 -0.06
CA ALA A 63 10.92 -2.99 -0.74
C ALA A 63 9.85 -2.67 -1.79
N LEU A 64 8.94 -1.74 -1.50
CA LEU A 64 7.90 -1.27 -2.44
C LEU A 64 8.48 -0.58 -3.69
N GLY A 65 9.67 -0.01 -3.59
CA GLY A 65 10.38 0.61 -4.72
C GLY A 65 10.99 -0.41 -5.70
N ASN A 66 11.01 -1.72 -5.40
CA ASN A 66 11.64 -2.73 -6.24
C ASN A 66 10.59 -3.50 -7.08
N PRO A 67 10.29 -3.08 -8.32
CA PRO A 67 9.17 -3.61 -9.11
C PRO A 67 9.45 -4.91 -9.85
N SER A 68 10.65 -5.52 -9.76
CA SER A 68 10.97 -6.63 -10.66
C SER A 68 10.36 -7.96 -10.19
N SER A 69 9.43 -8.47 -10.97
CA SER A 69 8.86 -9.82 -10.85
C SER A 69 9.87 -10.94 -11.15
N GLN A 70 11.06 -10.61 -11.64
CA GLN A 70 12.04 -11.62 -12.10
C GLN A 70 13.18 -11.90 -11.11
N CYS A 71 13.49 -10.97 -10.20
CA CYS A 71 14.48 -11.17 -9.14
C CYS A 71 14.07 -10.33 -7.93
N THR A 72 13.42 -10.96 -6.97
CA THR A 72 12.99 -10.30 -5.74
C THR A 72 14.18 -10.14 -4.82
N GLU A 73 14.72 -8.92 -4.73
CA GLU A 73 15.78 -8.59 -3.78
C GLU A 73 15.16 -8.32 -2.40
N PRO A 74 15.53 -9.09 -1.37
CA PRO A 74 15.01 -8.82 -0.02
C PRO A 74 15.68 -7.57 0.55
N VAL A 75 14.93 -6.89 1.43
CA VAL A 75 15.46 -5.81 2.27
C VAL A 75 15.64 -6.34 3.69
N ALA A 76 16.76 -6.06 4.33
CA ALA A 76 16.96 -6.45 5.73
C ALA A 76 16.79 -5.26 6.68
N VAL A 77 16.37 -5.55 7.91
CA VAL A 77 16.37 -4.63 9.06
C VAL A 77 17.19 -5.28 10.17
N CYS A 78 18.20 -4.59 10.67
CA CYS A 78 19.07 -5.11 11.73
C CYS A 78 18.94 -4.28 13.01
N VAL A 79 18.50 -4.91 14.09
CA VAL A 79 18.30 -4.30 15.41
C VAL A 79 19.16 -4.98 16.49
N THR A 80 19.39 -4.25 17.57
CA THR A 80 20.04 -4.79 18.76
C THR A 80 19.07 -5.67 19.58
N SER A 81 19.54 -6.22 20.69
CA SER A 81 18.73 -7.08 21.58
C SER A 81 17.71 -6.29 22.40
N GLY A 82 16.72 -6.99 22.92
CA GLY A 82 15.74 -6.45 23.86
C GLY A 82 14.56 -5.77 23.19
N SER A 83 14.09 -4.65 23.76
CA SER A 83 12.88 -3.94 23.29
C SER A 83 12.97 -3.41 21.86
N ALA A 84 14.17 -3.21 21.32
CA ALA A 84 14.42 -2.83 19.94
C ALA A 84 13.68 -3.75 18.94
N LEU A 85 13.74 -5.07 19.18
CA LEU A 85 13.05 -6.06 18.37
C LEU A 85 11.53 -5.91 18.44
N LEU A 86 10.98 -5.60 19.63
CA LEU A 86 9.53 -5.47 19.82
C LEU A 86 8.94 -4.27 19.07
N ASN A 87 9.72 -3.20 18.88
CA ASN A 87 9.30 -2.03 18.12
C ASN A 87 9.08 -2.35 16.63
N LEU A 88 9.60 -3.45 16.11
CA LEU A 88 9.40 -3.88 14.73
C LEU A 88 8.03 -4.55 14.48
N HIS A 89 7.28 -4.96 15.52
CA HIS A 89 6.03 -5.73 15.37
C HIS A 89 5.03 -5.12 14.38
N PRO A 90 4.71 -3.81 14.42
CA PRO A 90 3.76 -3.22 13.47
C PRO A 90 4.22 -3.37 12.01
N ALA A 91 5.51 -3.16 11.75
CA ALA A 91 6.09 -3.30 10.42
C ALA A 91 6.15 -4.77 9.96
N VAL A 92 6.43 -5.71 10.87
CA VAL A 92 6.39 -7.15 10.59
C VAL A 92 4.98 -7.56 10.17
N ALA A 93 3.96 -7.14 10.92
CA ALA A 93 2.57 -7.44 10.60
C ALA A 93 2.16 -6.87 9.23
N GLU A 94 2.51 -5.62 8.95
CA GLU A 94 2.21 -5.00 7.66
C GLU A 94 2.92 -5.72 6.50
N ALA A 95 4.21 -6.05 6.65
CA ALA A 95 4.99 -6.80 5.66
C ALA A 95 4.40 -8.20 5.40
N TYR A 96 3.90 -8.87 6.45
CA TYR A 96 3.27 -10.18 6.34
C TYR A 96 2.01 -10.16 5.47
N TYR A 97 1.10 -9.24 5.76
CA TYR A 97 -0.16 -9.13 5.00
C TYR A 97 0.03 -8.57 3.59
N GLN A 98 1.06 -7.75 3.36
CA GLN A 98 1.43 -7.29 2.02
C GLN A 98 2.38 -8.26 1.28
N LYS A 99 2.80 -9.35 1.93
CA LYS A 99 3.71 -10.36 1.35
C LYS A 99 5.03 -9.73 0.86
N LEU A 100 5.60 -8.83 1.65
CA LEU A 100 6.85 -8.13 1.30
C LEU A 100 8.08 -8.91 1.79
N PRO A 101 9.12 -9.05 0.96
CA PRO A 101 10.31 -9.83 1.27
C PRO A 101 11.26 -9.04 2.19
N ILE A 102 10.98 -9.06 3.49
CA ILE A 102 11.78 -8.37 4.50
C ILE A 102 12.41 -9.36 5.48
N ILE A 103 13.72 -9.23 5.68
CA ILE A 103 14.48 -10.03 6.63
C ILE A 103 14.67 -9.20 7.91
N PHE A 104 13.99 -9.55 8.99
CA PHE A 104 14.17 -8.94 10.30
C PHE A 104 15.29 -9.68 11.05
N ILE A 105 16.40 -9.00 11.31
CA ILE A 105 17.57 -9.54 12.00
C ILE A 105 17.65 -8.93 13.40
N SER A 106 17.60 -9.76 14.43
CA SER A 106 17.82 -9.34 15.82
C SER A 106 19.08 -9.98 16.39
N ALA A 107 19.99 -9.14 16.85
CA ALA A 107 21.09 -9.62 17.68
C ALA A 107 20.57 -10.02 19.06
N ASP A 108 21.12 -11.09 19.63
CA ASP A 108 20.69 -11.60 20.92
C ASP A 108 21.90 -11.99 21.78
N ARG A 109 21.66 -12.19 23.06
CA ARG A 109 22.63 -12.85 23.95
C ARG A 109 22.52 -14.37 23.81
N PRO A 110 23.58 -15.12 24.19
CA PRO A 110 23.47 -16.57 24.31
C PRO A 110 22.32 -16.97 25.25
N GLU A 111 21.62 -18.04 24.93
CA GLU A 111 20.41 -18.50 25.61
C GLU A 111 20.56 -18.61 27.15
N ALA A 112 21.75 -19.00 27.61
CA ALA A 112 22.05 -19.13 29.04
C ALA A 112 21.87 -17.83 29.86
N TRP A 113 21.91 -16.67 29.22
CA TRP A 113 21.76 -15.37 29.89
C TRP A 113 20.32 -14.85 29.89
N ILE A 114 19.42 -15.47 29.12
CA ILE A 114 18.04 -15.02 29.05
C ILE A 114 17.30 -15.31 30.35
N GLY A 115 16.64 -14.29 30.89
CA GLY A 115 15.94 -14.39 32.18
C GLY A 115 16.82 -14.34 33.42
N GLN A 116 18.13 -14.08 33.27
CA GLN A 116 19.09 -13.99 34.38
C GLN A 116 19.35 -12.54 34.84
N GLN A 117 18.39 -11.62 34.60
CA GLN A 117 18.48 -10.19 34.92
C GLN A 117 19.62 -9.44 34.20
N ASP A 118 20.17 -10.04 33.15
CA ASP A 118 21.11 -9.34 32.29
C ASP A 118 20.39 -8.28 31.45
N GLY A 119 21.02 -7.11 31.26
CA GLY A 119 20.41 -5.95 30.60
C GLY A 119 20.07 -6.23 29.13
N GLN A 120 18.97 -5.68 28.64
CA GLN A 120 18.49 -5.81 27.26
C GLN A 120 18.32 -7.27 26.82
N THR A 121 17.76 -8.12 27.67
CA THR A 121 17.41 -9.51 27.36
C THR A 121 15.90 -9.72 27.43
N LEU A 122 15.37 -10.52 26.53
CA LEU A 122 14.02 -11.07 26.54
C LEU A 122 13.99 -12.35 25.67
N PRO A 123 12.98 -13.20 25.77
CA PRO A 123 12.84 -14.35 24.86
C PRO A 123 12.58 -13.87 23.43
N GLN A 124 13.63 -13.77 22.59
CA GLN A 124 13.54 -13.23 21.23
C GLN A 124 13.19 -14.28 20.18
N ALA A 125 13.57 -15.54 20.43
CA ALA A 125 13.28 -16.62 19.51
C ALA A 125 11.76 -16.73 19.25
N ASN A 126 11.36 -16.72 17.97
CA ASN A 126 9.96 -16.81 17.53
C ASN A 126 9.02 -15.72 18.10
N VAL A 127 9.53 -14.55 18.46
CA VAL A 127 8.76 -13.46 19.07
C VAL A 127 7.61 -12.96 18.19
N PHE A 128 7.76 -13.03 16.86
CA PHE A 128 6.73 -12.60 15.90
C PHE A 128 5.67 -13.68 15.59
N GLY A 129 5.85 -14.89 16.09
CA GLY A 129 4.89 -15.99 15.96
C GLY A 129 4.48 -16.27 14.52
N SER A 130 3.17 -16.20 14.25
CA SER A 130 2.58 -16.45 12.91
C SER A 130 2.70 -15.28 11.94
N LEU A 131 3.29 -14.15 12.33
CA LEU A 131 3.45 -12.97 11.47
C LEU A 131 4.71 -13.01 10.61
N VAL A 132 5.45 -14.11 10.62
CA VAL A 132 6.60 -14.36 9.74
C VAL A 132 6.49 -15.73 9.08
N ASN A 133 6.99 -15.84 7.85
CA ASN A 133 6.99 -17.11 7.13
C ASN A 133 7.93 -18.14 7.79
N ARG A 134 9.01 -17.65 8.38
CA ARG A 134 9.98 -18.46 9.15
C ARG A 134 10.64 -17.61 10.24
N SER A 135 10.86 -18.20 11.40
CA SER A 135 11.72 -17.67 12.44
C SER A 135 12.84 -18.68 12.71
N VAL A 136 14.09 -18.22 12.69
CA VAL A 136 15.28 -19.03 13.00
C VAL A 136 16.08 -18.40 14.13
N ASN A 137 16.80 -19.24 14.88
CA ASN A 137 17.62 -18.82 16.01
C ASN A 137 19.05 -19.36 15.83
N LEU A 138 19.93 -18.56 15.26
CA LEU A 138 21.31 -18.94 14.97
C LEU A 138 22.13 -18.96 16.28
N PRO A 139 22.66 -20.15 16.70
CA PRO A 139 23.40 -20.26 17.95
C PRO A 139 24.81 -19.70 17.86
N VAL A 140 25.47 -19.54 19.01
CA VAL A 140 26.92 -19.43 19.09
C VAL A 140 27.53 -20.76 18.61
N ILE A 141 28.48 -20.71 17.67
CA ILE A 141 29.08 -21.91 17.09
C ILE A 141 30.22 -22.42 17.97
N VAL A 142 30.12 -23.67 18.40
CA VAL A 142 31.16 -24.37 19.16
C VAL A 142 31.51 -25.73 18.54
N ASN A 143 30.83 -26.16 17.50
CA ASN A 143 31.07 -27.41 16.78
C ASN A 143 30.54 -27.37 15.35
N GLU A 144 30.87 -28.39 14.53
CA GLU A 144 30.50 -28.49 13.12
C GLU A 144 28.98 -28.58 12.88
N GLU A 145 28.22 -29.19 13.79
CA GLU A 145 26.77 -29.29 13.64
C GLU A 145 26.11 -27.91 13.76
N GLN A 146 26.59 -27.07 14.67
CA GLN A 146 26.10 -25.69 14.80
C GLN A 146 26.53 -24.80 13.63
N HIS A 147 27.74 -25.03 13.09
CA HIS A 147 28.18 -24.37 11.86
C HIS A 147 27.22 -24.70 10.71
N TRP A 148 27.00 -25.97 10.43
CA TRP A 148 26.06 -26.44 9.42
C TRP A 148 24.63 -25.92 9.66
N MET A 149 24.17 -25.94 10.91
CA MET A 149 22.87 -25.42 11.30
C MET A 149 22.72 -23.92 10.95
N CYS A 150 23.73 -23.09 11.27
CA CYS A 150 23.71 -21.67 10.94
C CYS A 150 23.60 -21.42 9.44
N GLU A 151 24.41 -22.13 8.62
CA GLU A 151 24.33 -22.02 7.16
C GLU A 151 22.96 -22.44 6.64
N ARG A 152 22.46 -23.58 7.06
CA ARG A 152 21.19 -24.15 6.59
C ARG A 152 20.02 -23.23 6.95
N GLU A 153 19.90 -22.82 8.21
CA GLU A 153 18.77 -22.03 8.66
C GLU A 153 18.75 -20.61 8.08
N ALA A 154 19.92 -19.99 7.92
CA ALA A 154 20.01 -18.69 7.24
C ALA A 154 19.55 -18.78 5.77
N ASN A 155 19.97 -19.83 5.04
CA ASN A 155 19.52 -20.06 3.66
C ASN A 155 18.02 -20.34 3.59
N GLU A 156 17.50 -21.22 4.45
CA GLU A 156 16.08 -21.58 4.49
C GLU A 156 15.19 -20.36 4.78
N ALA A 157 15.61 -19.49 5.71
CA ALA A 157 14.88 -18.26 6.03
C ALA A 157 14.82 -17.32 4.81
N ILE A 158 15.94 -17.10 4.13
CA ILE A 158 15.95 -16.21 2.96
C ILE A 158 15.17 -16.81 1.79
N ILE A 159 15.23 -18.12 1.58
CA ILE A 159 14.40 -18.80 0.56
C ILE A 159 12.91 -18.63 0.85
N ASP A 160 12.49 -18.80 2.10
CA ASP A 160 11.09 -18.60 2.47
C ASP A 160 10.66 -17.12 2.41
N CYS A 161 11.62 -16.18 2.53
CA CYS A 161 11.37 -14.75 2.35
C CYS A 161 11.02 -14.37 0.91
N VAL A 162 11.73 -14.94 -0.08
CA VAL A 162 11.69 -14.45 -1.47
C VAL A 162 11.02 -15.41 -2.48
N HIS A 163 10.86 -16.70 -2.16
CA HIS A 163 10.44 -17.68 -3.15
C HIS A 163 9.09 -18.34 -2.86
N ARG A 164 8.95 -19.11 -1.79
CA ARG A 164 7.76 -19.98 -1.60
C ARG A 164 6.47 -19.20 -1.39
N LYS A 165 6.38 -18.55 -0.25
CA LYS A 165 5.30 -17.61 0.09
C LYS A 165 5.96 -16.29 0.41
N MET A 166 6.26 -15.50 -0.59
CA MET A 166 6.92 -14.22 -0.39
C MET A 166 6.39 -13.48 0.84
N GLY A 167 7.29 -13.00 1.72
CA GLY A 167 6.88 -12.35 2.96
C GLY A 167 8.02 -12.24 3.98
N PRO A 168 7.77 -11.66 5.16
CA PRO A 168 8.80 -11.43 6.15
C PRO A 168 9.29 -12.72 6.81
N VAL A 169 10.58 -12.68 7.20
CA VAL A 169 11.22 -13.71 8.03
C VAL A 169 11.98 -13.07 9.17
N HIS A 170 12.20 -13.84 10.24
CA HIS A 170 12.97 -13.41 11.40
C HIS A 170 14.22 -14.28 11.56
N ILE A 171 15.38 -13.63 11.66
CA ILE A 171 16.66 -14.25 11.99
C ILE A 171 17.14 -13.67 13.31
N ASN A 172 16.95 -14.42 14.41
CA ASN A 172 17.57 -14.14 15.69
C ASN A 172 18.97 -14.73 15.71
N ILE A 173 19.98 -13.97 16.12
CA ILE A 173 21.36 -14.42 16.14
C ILE A 173 22.00 -14.20 17.50
N GLN A 174 22.43 -15.27 18.13
CA GLN A 174 23.11 -15.24 19.43
C GLN A 174 24.56 -14.83 19.27
N ILE A 175 24.98 -13.77 19.94
CA ILE A 175 26.31 -13.20 19.86
C ILE A 175 26.93 -13.17 21.24
N GLN A 176 28.03 -13.91 21.39
CA GLN A 176 28.82 -13.95 22.62
C GLN A 176 29.87 -12.84 22.65
N GLU A 177 30.19 -12.33 23.82
CA GLU A 177 31.32 -11.41 23.99
C GLU A 177 32.67 -12.15 23.91
N PRO A 178 33.73 -11.48 23.44
CA PRO A 178 33.84 -10.04 23.09
C PRO A 178 33.24 -9.67 21.73
N LEU A 179 32.63 -8.45 21.63
CA LEU A 179 31.88 -8.02 20.44
C LEU A 179 32.73 -7.29 19.38
N TYR A 180 33.83 -6.67 19.80
CA TYR A 180 34.54 -5.66 19.00
C TYR A 180 35.91 -6.12 18.51
N GLU A 181 36.06 -7.41 18.23
CA GLU A 181 37.24 -7.98 17.64
C GLU A 181 37.04 -8.20 16.13
N PHE A 182 37.80 -7.49 15.32
CA PHE A 182 37.71 -7.51 13.86
C PHE A 182 39.03 -7.99 13.28
N THR A 183 39.25 -9.29 13.27
CA THR A 183 40.53 -9.93 12.91
C THR A 183 40.51 -10.66 11.58
N GLU A 184 39.31 -11.03 11.08
CA GLU A 184 39.18 -11.85 9.90
C GLU A 184 39.46 -11.04 8.62
N LYS A 185 40.34 -11.56 7.77
CA LYS A 185 40.70 -10.87 6.50
C LYS A 185 39.63 -10.99 5.45
N GLN A 186 38.91 -12.09 5.44
CA GLN A 186 37.83 -12.38 4.47
C GLN A 186 36.72 -13.16 5.13
N LEU A 187 35.52 -13.03 4.56
CA LEU A 187 34.36 -13.84 5.00
C LEU A 187 34.54 -15.29 4.50
N PRO A 188 33.99 -16.28 5.22
CA PRO A 188 33.93 -17.64 4.75
C PRO A 188 33.09 -17.74 3.46
N GLU A 189 33.45 -18.68 2.61
CA GLU A 189 32.56 -19.09 1.52
C GLU A 189 31.40 -19.92 2.08
N ALA A 190 30.37 -19.24 2.55
CA ALA A 190 29.18 -19.91 3.05
C ALA A 190 28.41 -20.58 1.90
N ARG A 191 27.89 -21.76 2.15
CA ARG A 191 27.05 -22.48 1.20
C ARG A 191 25.81 -21.65 0.86
N CYS A 192 25.58 -21.38 -0.42
CA CYS A 192 24.36 -20.75 -0.92
C CYS A 192 23.44 -21.81 -1.53
N THR A 193 22.32 -22.06 -0.88
CA THR A 193 21.29 -22.97 -1.39
C THR A 193 20.41 -22.20 -2.40
N ARG A 194 20.35 -22.69 -3.64
CA ARG A 194 19.54 -22.09 -4.70
C ARG A 194 18.18 -22.76 -4.79
N TYR A 195 17.12 -21.95 -4.83
CA TYR A 195 15.78 -22.43 -5.08
C TYR A 195 15.43 -22.19 -6.57
N VAL A 196 15.05 -23.25 -7.26
CA VAL A 196 14.68 -23.18 -8.67
C VAL A 196 13.22 -23.56 -8.83
N THR A 197 12.42 -22.64 -9.33
CA THR A 197 11.02 -22.89 -9.69
C THR A 197 10.94 -23.14 -11.19
N PRO A 198 10.42 -24.29 -11.65
CA PRO A 198 10.12 -24.47 -13.06
C PRO A 198 9.07 -23.44 -13.48
N ARG A 199 9.24 -22.82 -14.66
CA ARG A 199 8.18 -22.01 -15.26
C ARG A 199 7.07 -22.95 -15.70
N ARG A 200 5.99 -23.03 -14.94
CA ARG A 200 4.78 -23.72 -15.35
C ARG A 200 3.89 -22.73 -16.10
N TYR A 201 3.72 -22.94 -17.40
CA TYR A 201 2.58 -22.39 -18.13
C TYR A 201 1.44 -23.40 -17.94
N GLU A 202 0.64 -23.22 -16.91
CA GLU A 202 -0.61 -23.98 -16.76
C GLU A 202 -1.71 -23.14 -17.42
N SER A 203 -2.22 -23.60 -18.57
CA SER A 203 -3.47 -23.08 -19.14
C SER A 203 -4.65 -23.71 -18.40
N LEU A 204 -5.66 -22.92 -18.10
CA LEU A 204 -6.95 -23.41 -17.63
C LEU A 204 -7.77 -23.85 -18.85
N ASP A 205 -8.45 -24.98 -18.75
CA ASP A 205 -9.31 -25.43 -19.84
C ASP A 205 -10.72 -24.80 -19.77
N ALA A 206 -11.51 -24.99 -20.83
CA ALA A 206 -12.87 -24.43 -20.91
C ALA A 206 -13.77 -24.95 -19.78
N TYR A 207 -13.49 -26.14 -19.22
CA TYR A 207 -14.25 -26.67 -18.10
C TYR A 207 -13.99 -25.88 -16.82
N ASP A 208 -12.72 -25.50 -16.59
CA ASP A 208 -12.33 -24.72 -15.41
C ASP A 208 -12.97 -23.34 -15.36
N ILE A 209 -13.12 -22.68 -16.53
CA ILE A 209 -13.65 -21.32 -16.64
C ILE A 209 -15.11 -21.25 -17.09
N ARG A 210 -15.78 -22.40 -17.27
CA ARG A 210 -17.15 -22.48 -17.81
C ARG A 210 -18.16 -21.61 -17.05
N ASP A 211 -18.12 -21.59 -15.74
CA ASP A 211 -19.06 -20.81 -14.92
C ASP A 211 -18.93 -19.31 -15.17
N PHE A 212 -17.73 -18.83 -15.43
CA PHE A 212 -17.51 -17.44 -15.82
C PHE A 212 -18.07 -17.16 -17.22
N LEU A 213 -17.80 -18.06 -18.18
CA LEU A 213 -18.28 -17.91 -19.57
C LEU A 213 -19.82 -17.93 -19.68
N GLN A 214 -20.50 -18.57 -18.73
CA GLN A 214 -21.96 -18.67 -18.67
C GLN A 214 -22.62 -17.59 -17.81
N ALA A 215 -21.84 -16.76 -17.11
CA ALA A 215 -22.36 -15.70 -16.26
C ALA A 215 -23.03 -14.60 -17.11
N LYS A 216 -24.18 -14.10 -16.64
CA LYS A 216 -24.94 -13.05 -17.31
C LYS A 216 -24.57 -11.65 -16.81
N ARG A 217 -24.10 -11.57 -15.57
CA ARG A 217 -23.69 -10.34 -14.89
C ARG A 217 -22.32 -10.48 -14.21
N PRO A 218 -21.26 -10.81 -15.00
CA PRO A 218 -19.93 -11.03 -14.45
C PRO A 218 -19.28 -9.73 -14.00
N MET A 219 -18.62 -9.77 -12.84
CA MET A 219 -17.91 -8.66 -12.24
C MET A 219 -16.50 -9.09 -11.80
N ILE A 220 -15.50 -8.29 -12.14
CA ILE A 220 -14.12 -8.43 -11.70
C ILE A 220 -13.83 -7.34 -10.68
N VAL A 221 -13.41 -7.74 -9.49
CA VAL A 221 -13.05 -6.84 -8.41
C VAL A 221 -11.55 -6.92 -8.15
N VAL A 222 -10.87 -5.79 -8.26
CA VAL A 222 -9.42 -5.71 -8.12
C VAL A 222 -9.09 -4.92 -6.84
N GLY A 223 -8.64 -5.65 -5.81
CA GLY A 223 -8.10 -5.08 -4.58
C GLY A 223 -6.63 -4.73 -4.73
N GLN A 224 -6.02 -4.24 -3.64
CA GLN A 224 -4.62 -3.82 -3.63
C GLN A 224 -3.71 -4.84 -4.31
N ASP A 225 -2.95 -4.37 -5.29
CA ASP A 225 -1.96 -5.18 -5.99
C ASP A 225 -0.79 -4.34 -6.48
N TYR A 226 0.33 -5.00 -6.74
CA TYR A 226 1.50 -4.31 -7.27
C TYR A 226 1.30 -3.96 -8.76
N PRO A 227 1.64 -2.74 -9.18
CA PRO A 227 1.22 -2.21 -10.49
C PRO A 227 1.81 -2.92 -11.72
N THR A 228 2.85 -3.73 -11.55
CA THR A 228 3.61 -4.28 -12.68
C THR A 228 3.08 -5.60 -13.24
N THR A 229 2.18 -6.30 -12.57
CA THR A 229 1.92 -7.71 -12.90
C THR A 229 0.52 -8.04 -13.39
N GLN A 230 -0.49 -7.22 -13.14
CA GLN A 230 -1.87 -7.69 -13.33
C GLN A 230 -2.75 -6.87 -14.28
N VAL A 231 -2.42 -5.63 -14.54
CA VAL A 231 -3.30 -4.72 -15.31
C VAL A 231 -3.55 -5.17 -16.75
N TYR A 232 -2.59 -5.85 -17.37
CA TYR A 232 -2.73 -6.28 -18.77
C TYR A 232 -3.80 -7.37 -18.93
N GLY A 233 -3.78 -8.41 -18.12
CA GLY A 233 -4.79 -9.46 -18.17
C GLY A 233 -6.19 -8.96 -17.81
N ILE A 234 -6.30 -8.07 -16.81
CA ILE A 234 -7.58 -7.49 -16.40
C ILE A 234 -8.16 -6.60 -17.51
N LYS A 235 -7.32 -5.86 -18.24
CA LYS A 235 -7.75 -5.05 -19.37
C LYS A 235 -8.41 -5.89 -20.47
N ASP A 236 -7.82 -7.02 -20.79
CA ASP A 236 -8.39 -7.93 -21.78
C ASP A 236 -9.75 -8.48 -21.32
N MET A 237 -9.89 -8.75 -20.02
CA MET A 237 -11.14 -9.21 -19.43
C MET A 237 -12.25 -8.16 -19.32
N ALA A 238 -11.92 -6.87 -19.48
CA ALA A 238 -12.89 -5.77 -19.37
C ALA A 238 -13.96 -5.76 -20.49
N SER A 239 -13.73 -6.47 -21.59
CA SER A 239 -14.74 -6.71 -22.63
C SER A 239 -15.79 -7.76 -22.22
N TRP A 240 -15.50 -8.57 -21.22
CA TRP A 240 -16.29 -9.73 -20.78
C TRP A 240 -16.98 -9.54 -19.44
N ALA A 241 -16.57 -8.53 -18.66
CA ALA A 241 -17.09 -8.29 -17.33
C ALA A 241 -17.02 -6.81 -16.94
N VAL A 242 -17.83 -6.43 -15.96
CA VAL A 242 -17.63 -5.15 -15.27
C VAL A 242 -16.34 -5.22 -14.45
N VAL A 243 -15.46 -4.24 -14.60
CA VAL A 243 -14.23 -4.14 -13.80
C VAL A 243 -14.37 -3.02 -12.78
N LEU A 244 -14.17 -3.35 -11.51
CA LEU A 244 -14.08 -2.40 -10.40
C LEU A 244 -12.66 -2.47 -9.83
N CYS A 245 -11.92 -1.35 -9.91
CA CYS A 245 -10.50 -1.31 -9.55
C CYS A 245 -10.21 -0.10 -8.67
N GLU A 246 -9.60 -0.31 -7.50
CA GLU A 246 -9.18 0.79 -6.62
C GLU A 246 -7.87 1.43 -7.10
N PRO A 247 -7.58 2.70 -6.71
CA PRO A 247 -6.29 3.33 -7.03
C PRO A 247 -5.07 2.56 -6.52
N THR A 248 -5.23 1.76 -5.48
CA THR A 248 -4.19 0.85 -4.94
C THR A 248 -3.88 -0.36 -5.84
N ALA A 249 -4.55 -0.46 -6.99
CA ALA A 249 -4.38 -1.52 -7.98
C ALA A 249 -4.35 -1.01 -9.43
N LEU A 250 -4.46 0.29 -9.66
CA LEU A 250 -4.32 0.89 -11.00
C LEU A 250 -2.89 0.71 -11.53
N GLY A 251 -2.73 0.69 -12.85
CA GLY A 251 -1.40 0.69 -13.46
C GLY A 251 -0.69 2.05 -13.31
N HIS A 252 0.61 2.07 -13.59
CA HIS A 252 1.43 3.30 -13.60
C HIS A 252 0.89 4.38 -14.54
N HIS A 253 0.25 3.98 -15.63
CA HIS A 253 -0.37 4.86 -16.62
C HIS A 253 -1.88 5.02 -16.39
N GLY A 254 -2.34 4.91 -15.15
CA GLY A 254 -3.75 5.01 -14.79
C GLY A 254 -4.58 3.82 -15.25
N CYS A 255 -5.80 4.06 -15.71
CA CYS A 255 -6.73 3.00 -16.11
C CYS A 255 -6.30 2.23 -17.38
N GLY A 256 -5.21 2.62 -18.08
CA GLY A 256 -4.49 1.85 -19.10
C GLY A 256 -5.32 1.16 -20.18
N GLY A 257 -6.53 1.66 -20.48
CA GLY A 257 -7.52 1.06 -21.40
C GLY A 257 -8.68 0.36 -20.71
N LEU A 258 -8.76 0.40 -19.37
CA LEU A 258 -9.99 0.12 -18.64
C LEU A 258 -11.03 1.24 -18.88
N ALA A 259 -12.30 0.96 -18.60
CA ALA A 259 -13.36 1.95 -18.74
C ALA A 259 -13.07 3.19 -17.86
N GLN A 260 -13.42 4.37 -18.37
CA GLN A 260 -13.29 5.61 -17.62
C GLN A 260 -14.05 5.49 -16.29
N GLY A 261 -13.40 5.89 -15.19
CA GLY A 261 -14.03 5.94 -13.88
C GLY A 261 -14.11 4.60 -13.14
N VAL A 262 -13.38 3.55 -13.53
CA VAL A 262 -13.43 2.22 -12.86
C VAL A 262 -13.20 2.26 -11.35
N HIS A 263 -12.60 3.33 -10.81
CA HIS A 263 -12.35 3.53 -9.38
C HIS A 263 -13.51 4.26 -8.65
N HIS A 264 -14.50 4.80 -9.38
CA HIS A 264 -15.64 5.52 -8.81
C HIS A 264 -16.80 4.61 -8.36
N PHE A 265 -16.57 3.32 -8.23
CA PHE A 265 -17.62 2.39 -7.83
C PHE A 265 -18.17 2.65 -6.41
N ASP A 266 -17.34 3.19 -5.48
CA ASP A 266 -17.82 3.57 -4.14
C ASP A 266 -18.82 4.72 -4.23
N ASP A 267 -18.62 5.65 -5.16
CA ASP A 267 -19.55 6.74 -5.47
C ASP A 267 -20.85 6.22 -6.07
N VAL A 268 -20.75 5.30 -7.06
CA VAL A 268 -21.94 4.64 -7.65
C VAL A 268 -22.74 3.92 -6.56
N LEU A 269 -22.09 3.15 -5.71
CA LEU A 269 -22.74 2.43 -4.62
C LEU A 269 -23.38 3.37 -3.60
N ALA A 270 -22.76 4.53 -3.30
CA ALA A 270 -23.36 5.53 -2.42
C ALA A 270 -24.66 6.11 -3.00
N ALA A 271 -24.68 6.37 -4.31
CA ALA A 271 -25.89 6.85 -4.99
C ALA A 271 -26.98 5.76 -5.01
N LEU A 272 -26.61 4.50 -5.24
CA LEU A 272 -27.55 3.36 -5.20
C LEU A 272 -28.13 3.15 -3.81
N GLU A 273 -27.32 3.23 -2.73
CA GLU A 273 -27.80 3.13 -1.35
C GLU A 273 -28.86 4.21 -1.02
N ARG A 274 -28.63 5.45 -1.46
CA ARG A 274 -29.62 6.54 -1.28
C ARG A 274 -30.90 6.27 -2.06
N LYS A 275 -30.76 5.83 -3.33
CA LYS A 275 -31.90 5.50 -4.19
C LYS A 275 -32.69 4.33 -3.59
N GLU A 276 -32.01 3.31 -3.07
CA GLU A 276 -32.64 2.16 -2.43
C GLU A 276 -33.43 2.57 -1.18
N LYS A 277 -32.86 3.42 -0.33
CA LYS A 277 -33.52 3.93 0.86
C LYS A 277 -34.80 4.68 0.49
N ALA A 278 -34.75 5.61 -0.45
CA ALA A 278 -35.89 6.39 -0.91
C ALA A 278 -36.97 5.49 -1.55
N ALA A 279 -36.54 4.49 -2.36
CA ALA A 279 -37.46 3.55 -3.00
C ALA A 279 -38.19 2.65 -1.97
N ARG A 280 -37.50 2.21 -0.92
CA ARG A 280 -38.11 1.45 0.18
C ARG A 280 -39.11 2.29 0.98
N GLU A 281 -38.79 3.56 1.26
CA GLU A 281 -39.66 4.49 1.99
C GLU A 281 -40.93 4.85 1.18
N SER A 282 -40.83 4.93 -0.15
CA SER A 282 -41.97 5.25 -1.05
C SER A 282 -42.70 4.03 -1.60
N GLY A 283 -42.16 2.81 -1.43
CA GLY A 283 -42.69 1.58 -2.02
C GLY A 283 -42.51 1.48 -3.54
N ASP A 284 -41.48 2.13 -4.11
CA ASP A 284 -41.20 2.12 -5.55
C ASP A 284 -40.48 0.82 -5.94
N GLU A 285 -41.28 -0.20 -6.26
CA GLU A 285 -40.77 -1.52 -6.69
C GLU A 285 -39.92 -1.45 -7.99
N LYS A 286 -40.24 -0.52 -8.89
CA LYS A 286 -39.49 -0.36 -10.14
C LYS A 286 -38.07 0.14 -9.86
N ALA A 287 -37.93 1.14 -8.99
CA ALA A 287 -36.61 1.62 -8.58
C ALA A 287 -35.81 0.51 -7.87
N LEU A 288 -36.44 -0.33 -7.05
CA LEU A 288 -35.77 -1.47 -6.41
C LEU A 288 -35.29 -2.50 -7.44
N GLN A 289 -36.07 -2.82 -8.47
CA GLN A 289 -35.67 -3.70 -9.57
C GLN A 289 -34.50 -3.12 -10.39
N GLU A 290 -34.50 -1.80 -10.64
CA GLU A 290 -33.38 -1.13 -11.31
C GLU A 290 -32.09 -1.21 -10.53
N ILE A 291 -32.15 -1.17 -9.20
CA ILE A 291 -30.99 -1.31 -8.30
C ILE A 291 -30.52 -2.77 -8.27
N GLU A 292 -31.43 -3.73 -8.22
CA GLU A 292 -31.12 -5.16 -8.24
C GLU A 292 -30.35 -5.57 -9.51
N ALA A 293 -30.61 -4.88 -10.63
CA ALA A 293 -29.91 -5.10 -11.89
C ALA A 293 -28.42 -4.66 -11.87
N TYR A 294 -27.93 -4.03 -10.81
CA TYR A 294 -26.50 -3.79 -10.59
C TYR A 294 -25.78 -4.95 -9.91
N LYS A 295 -26.50 -5.87 -9.28
CA LYS A 295 -25.89 -7.00 -8.59
C LYS A 295 -25.32 -8.02 -9.57
N PRO A 296 -24.05 -8.46 -9.35
CA PRO A 296 -23.48 -9.53 -10.15
C PRO A 296 -24.10 -10.89 -9.81
N ASP A 297 -24.06 -11.81 -10.76
CA ASP A 297 -24.27 -13.25 -10.57
C ASP A 297 -22.95 -14.03 -10.50
N PHE A 298 -21.87 -13.39 -10.87
CA PHE A 298 -20.51 -13.92 -10.81
C PHE A 298 -19.51 -12.85 -10.40
N ILE A 299 -18.62 -13.18 -9.47
CA ILE A 299 -17.59 -12.29 -8.93
C ILE A 299 -16.23 -12.97 -9.06
N LEU A 300 -15.31 -12.33 -9.79
CA LEU A 300 -13.90 -12.68 -9.83
C LEU A 300 -13.12 -11.72 -8.96
N TYR A 301 -12.53 -12.20 -7.86
CA TYR A 301 -11.76 -11.38 -6.95
C TYR A 301 -10.26 -11.59 -7.13
N VAL A 302 -9.55 -10.51 -7.47
CA VAL A 302 -8.10 -10.47 -7.72
C VAL A 302 -7.45 -9.47 -6.75
N GLY A 303 -6.20 -9.71 -6.38
CA GLY A 303 -5.44 -8.79 -5.53
C GLY A 303 -5.74 -8.93 -4.04
N GLY A 304 -5.32 -7.95 -3.25
CA GLY A 304 -5.38 -7.93 -1.78
C GLY A 304 -6.54 -7.13 -1.21
N CYS A 305 -6.29 -6.42 -0.11
CA CYS A 305 -7.30 -5.69 0.64
C CYS A 305 -8.02 -4.62 -0.17
N LEU A 306 -9.32 -4.47 0.07
CA LEU A 306 -10.16 -3.39 -0.48
C LEU A 306 -10.29 -2.24 0.53
N VAL A 307 -10.23 -1.00 0.05
CA VAL A 307 -10.49 0.22 0.85
C VAL A 307 -12.00 0.36 1.11
N SER A 308 -12.82 0.17 0.07
CA SER A 308 -14.26 0.38 0.14
C SER A 308 -14.98 -0.62 1.06
N LYS A 309 -15.62 -0.10 2.10
CA LYS A 309 -16.55 -0.89 2.94
C LYS A 309 -17.87 -1.14 2.24
N ARG A 310 -18.36 -0.16 1.43
CA ARG A 310 -19.62 -0.29 0.67
C ARG A 310 -19.52 -1.45 -0.31
N LEU A 311 -18.44 -1.54 -1.08
CA LEU A 311 -18.26 -2.64 -2.01
C LEU A 311 -18.28 -3.99 -1.31
N LYS A 312 -17.59 -4.13 -0.18
CA LYS A 312 -17.64 -5.37 0.61
C LYS A 312 -19.05 -5.71 1.08
N GLN A 313 -19.81 -4.73 1.55
CA GLN A 313 -21.20 -4.95 1.98
C GLN A 313 -22.12 -5.28 0.81
N PHE A 314 -21.99 -4.58 -0.31
CA PHE A 314 -22.74 -4.82 -1.52
C PHE A 314 -22.51 -6.24 -2.04
N LEU A 315 -21.25 -6.68 -2.18
CA LEU A 315 -20.93 -8.01 -2.67
C LEU A 315 -21.32 -9.12 -1.69
N ARG A 316 -21.24 -8.88 -0.39
CA ARG A 316 -21.79 -9.80 0.63
C ARG A 316 -23.30 -9.96 0.55
N SER A 317 -24.02 -8.97 0.03
CA SER A 317 -25.48 -9.07 -0.20
C SER A 317 -25.85 -9.90 -1.43
N CYS A 318 -24.91 -10.14 -2.34
CA CYS A 318 -25.11 -10.91 -3.58
C CYS A 318 -24.92 -12.42 -3.31
N LYS A 319 -25.74 -13.01 -2.43
CA LYS A 319 -25.55 -14.38 -1.90
C LYS A 319 -25.61 -15.47 -2.95
N ASP A 320 -26.31 -15.24 -4.04
CA ASP A 320 -26.48 -16.21 -5.14
C ASP A 320 -25.34 -16.11 -6.19
N ALA A 321 -24.46 -15.10 -6.07
CA ALA A 321 -23.33 -14.95 -6.97
C ALA A 321 -22.24 -16.00 -6.67
N LYS A 322 -21.67 -16.61 -7.71
CA LYS A 322 -20.47 -17.43 -7.57
C LYS A 322 -19.26 -16.53 -7.36
N VAL A 323 -18.41 -16.85 -6.38
CA VAL A 323 -17.20 -16.07 -6.07
C VAL A 323 -15.96 -16.92 -6.34
N TRP A 324 -15.10 -16.45 -7.23
CA TRP A 324 -13.79 -17.02 -7.48
C TRP A 324 -12.70 -16.09 -6.99
N ARG A 325 -11.70 -16.68 -6.34
CA ARG A 325 -10.47 -16.03 -5.91
C ARG A 325 -9.33 -16.38 -6.85
N VAL A 326 -8.63 -15.38 -7.38
CA VAL A 326 -7.38 -15.57 -8.14
C VAL A 326 -6.23 -15.05 -7.31
N SER A 327 -5.28 -15.92 -6.99
CA SER A 327 -4.11 -15.62 -6.17
C SER A 327 -2.96 -16.54 -6.52
N LYS A 328 -1.76 -15.98 -6.76
CA LYS A 328 -0.56 -16.78 -7.07
C LYS A 328 -0.23 -17.83 -6.02
N ASP A 329 -0.56 -17.56 -4.76
CA ASP A 329 -0.28 -18.44 -3.63
C ASP A 329 -1.42 -19.42 -3.33
N GLY A 330 -2.55 -19.32 -4.04
CA GLY A 330 -3.74 -20.13 -3.81
C GLY A 330 -4.38 -19.88 -2.44
N ASP A 331 -4.28 -18.64 -1.90
CA ASP A 331 -4.85 -18.30 -0.60
C ASP A 331 -6.38 -18.26 -0.65
N GLY A 332 -7.02 -18.91 0.33
CA GLY A 332 -8.47 -19.02 0.46
C GLY A 332 -9.11 -17.85 1.20
N VAL A 333 -8.82 -16.61 0.80
CA VAL A 333 -9.40 -15.41 1.43
C VAL A 333 -10.84 -15.20 0.97
N ASP A 334 -11.80 -15.44 1.85
CA ASP A 334 -13.22 -15.27 1.60
C ASP A 334 -13.73 -13.90 2.10
N THR A 335 -13.39 -12.84 1.39
CA THR A 335 -13.81 -11.46 1.73
C THR A 335 -15.33 -11.27 1.65
N PHE A 336 -16.02 -12.03 0.80
CA PHE A 336 -17.45 -11.84 0.50
C PHE A 336 -18.36 -12.87 1.18
N MET A 337 -17.82 -13.82 1.95
CA MET A 337 -18.52 -14.81 2.77
C MET A 337 -19.24 -15.92 1.96
N HIS A 338 -18.83 -16.15 0.69
CA HIS A 338 -19.39 -17.21 -0.16
C HIS A 338 -18.42 -17.62 -1.29
N LEU A 339 -17.15 -17.79 -0.93
CA LEU A 339 -16.11 -18.25 -1.84
C LEU A 339 -16.42 -19.65 -2.38
N ASP A 340 -16.49 -19.77 -3.71
CA ASP A 340 -16.76 -21.04 -4.39
C ASP A 340 -15.48 -21.72 -4.90
N ARG A 341 -14.54 -20.93 -5.47
CA ARG A 341 -13.33 -21.50 -6.11
C ARG A 341 -12.10 -20.65 -5.93
N ILE A 342 -10.94 -21.30 -5.85
CA ILE A 342 -9.62 -20.67 -5.77
C ILE A 342 -8.80 -21.10 -6.99
N PHE A 343 -8.26 -20.11 -7.71
CA PHE A 343 -7.28 -20.35 -8.77
C PHE A 343 -5.90 -19.92 -8.27
N ALA A 344 -4.98 -20.88 -8.17
CA ALA A 344 -3.57 -20.64 -7.85
C ALA A 344 -2.82 -20.18 -9.11
N ALA A 345 -3.18 -19.03 -9.64
CA ALA A 345 -2.67 -18.45 -10.87
C ALA A 345 -2.56 -16.93 -10.76
N ASP A 346 -1.94 -16.29 -11.74
CA ASP A 346 -2.06 -14.85 -11.93
C ASP A 346 -3.20 -14.50 -12.90
N SER A 347 -3.57 -13.22 -12.91
CA SER A 347 -4.65 -12.72 -13.76
C SER A 347 -4.35 -12.83 -15.26
N ASN A 348 -3.07 -12.85 -15.66
CA ASN A 348 -2.69 -13.01 -17.07
C ASN A 348 -2.99 -14.43 -17.56
N THR A 349 -2.63 -15.45 -16.75
CA THR A 349 -2.94 -16.86 -17.06
C THR A 349 -4.45 -17.05 -17.25
N LEU A 350 -5.26 -16.45 -16.38
CA LEU A 350 -6.71 -16.50 -16.50
C LEU A 350 -7.22 -15.79 -17.76
N ALA A 351 -6.69 -14.59 -18.05
CA ALA A 351 -7.06 -13.82 -19.24
C ALA A 351 -6.69 -14.55 -20.55
N GLU A 352 -5.52 -15.19 -20.59
CA GLU A 352 -5.09 -16.01 -21.73
C GLU A 352 -6.05 -17.20 -21.93
N SER A 353 -6.38 -17.92 -20.87
CA SER A 353 -7.32 -19.03 -20.91
C SER A 353 -8.73 -18.59 -21.36
N MET A 354 -9.18 -17.42 -20.95
CA MET A 354 -10.46 -16.84 -21.39
C MET A 354 -10.43 -16.48 -22.89
N ARG A 355 -9.32 -15.91 -23.36
CA ARG A 355 -9.14 -15.55 -24.77
C ARG A 355 -9.15 -16.76 -25.69
N ASP A 356 -8.50 -17.84 -25.28
CA ASP A 356 -8.45 -19.10 -26.04
C ASP A 356 -9.82 -19.79 -26.14
N ASN A 357 -10.77 -19.43 -25.27
CA ASN A 357 -12.12 -19.96 -25.20
C ASN A 357 -13.19 -18.89 -25.50
N GLU A 358 -12.83 -17.82 -26.23
CA GLU A 358 -13.73 -16.70 -26.53
C GLU A 358 -14.99 -17.19 -27.24
N GLN A 359 -16.15 -16.91 -26.65
CA GLN A 359 -17.46 -17.11 -27.24
C GLN A 359 -18.15 -15.78 -27.44
N ALA A 360 -19.05 -15.69 -28.41
CA ALA A 360 -19.86 -14.50 -28.57
C ALA A 360 -20.76 -14.29 -27.33
N TYR A 361 -20.53 -13.18 -26.62
CA TYR A 361 -21.31 -12.87 -25.43
C TYR A 361 -22.75 -12.52 -25.75
N GLU A 362 -23.66 -12.98 -24.89
CA GLU A 362 -25.07 -12.65 -24.94
C GLU A 362 -25.28 -11.12 -24.75
N ASP A 363 -26.34 -10.59 -25.34
CA ASP A 363 -26.65 -9.16 -25.26
C ASP A 363 -26.88 -8.70 -23.80
N GLU A 364 -27.31 -9.60 -22.91
CA GLU A 364 -27.51 -9.34 -21.49
C GLU A 364 -26.20 -8.95 -20.78
N VAL A 365 -25.06 -9.61 -21.10
CA VAL A 365 -23.74 -9.26 -20.57
C VAL A 365 -23.32 -7.86 -21.01
N LYS A 366 -23.52 -7.55 -22.30
CA LYS A 366 -23.19 -6.22 -22.85
C LYS A 366 -24.00 -5.10 -22.21
N GLU A 367 -25.30 -5.35 -21.96
CA GLU A 367 -26.17 -4.40 -21.28
C GLU A 367 -25.73 -4.17 -19.82
N TYR A 368 -25.36 -5.23 -19.11
CA TYR A 368 -24.83 -5.15 -17.74
C TYR A 368 -23.55 -4.32 -17.67
N ILE A 369 -22.58 -4.60 -18.56
CA ILE A 369 -21.31 -3.85 -18.66
C ILE A 369 -21.60 -2.38 -18.98
N LYS A 370 -22.48 -2.12 -19.96
CA LYS A 370 -22.84 -0.76 -20.34
C LYS A 370 -23.47 0.01 -19.18
N LYS A 371 -24.41 -0.61 -18.44
CA LYS A 371 -25.07 0.00 -17.29
C LYS A 371 -24.08 0.47 -16.22
N TRP A 372 -23.14 -0.39 -15.85
CA TRP A 372 -22.09 -0.03 -14.91
C TRP A 372 -21.14 1.04 -15.45
N ASN A 373 -20.72 0.92 -16.69
CA ASN A 373 -19.82 1.89 -17.30
C ASN A 373 -20.46 3.28 -17.43
N ASP A 374 -21.75 3.36 -17.71
CA ASP A 374 -22.48 4.64 -17.74
C ASP A 374 -22.55 5.26 -16.33
N ALA A 375 -22.81 4.45 -15.28
CA ALA A 375 -22.82 4.91 -13.90
C ALA A 375 -21.42 5.37 -13.43
N LEU A 376 -20.37 4.60 -13.74
CA LEU A 376 -18.98 4.95 -13.42
C LEU A 376 -18.54 6.24 -14.08
N LYS A 377 -18.89 6.43 -15.36
CA LYS A 377 -18.64 7.68 -16.08
C LYS A 377 -19.39 8.85 -15.45
N SER A 378 -20.63 8.66 -15.08
CA SER A 378 -21.42 9.69 -14.40
C SER A 378 -20.77 10.12 -13.09
N ALA A 379 -20.29 9.17 -12.28
CA ALA A 379 -19.57 9.44 -11.04
C ALA A 379 -18.23 10.17 -11.28
N ASP A 380 -17.45 9.78 -12.31
CA ASP A 380 -16.21 10.48 -12.70
C ASP A 380 -16.50 11.94 -13.13
N HIS A 381 -17.59 12.17 -13.88
CA HIS A 381 -18.01 13.52 -14.22
C HIS A 381 -18.39 14.35 -13.00
N HIS A 382 -19.15 13.77 -12.07
CA HIS A 382 -19.50 14.43 -10.82
C HIS A 382 -18.25 14.79 -9.99
N ALA A 383 -17.31 13.87 -9.81
CA ALA A 383 -16.08 14.12 -9.05
C ALA A 383 -15.24 15.25 -9.67
N ARG A 384 -15.16 15.33 -10.99
CA ARG A 384 -14.47 16.42 -11.69
C ARG A 384 -15.17 17.76 -11.52
N ASP A 385 -16.50 17.77 -11.66
CA ASP A 385 -17.29 19.01 -11.71
C ASP A 385 -17.62 19.56 -10.32
N TYR A 386 -17.57 18.74 -9.29
CA TYR A 386 -17.78 19.17 -7.90
C TYR A 386 -16.63 20.06 -7.43
N ASP A 387 -16.92 21.28 -7.01
CA ASP A 387 -15.96 22.25 -6.50
C ASP A 387 -16.08 22.34 -4.97
N PRO A 388 -15.25 21.58 -4.22
CA PRO A 388 -15.32 21.56 -2.76
C PRO A 388 -14.86 22.88 -2.16
N ALA A 389 -15.58 23.39 -1.17
CA ALA A 389 -15.07 24.45 -0.30
C ALA A 389 -13.74 24.03 0.33
N PHE A 390 -12.93 25.02 0.79
CA PHE A 390 -11.65 24.75 1.43
C PHE A 390 -11.80 23.68 2.53
N SER A 391 -11.10 22.56 2.37
CA SER A 391 -11.23 21.34 3.15
C SER A 391 -10.11 20.36 2.78
N SER A 392 -9.98 19.27 3.53
CA SER A 392 -9.11 18.15 3.14
C SER A 392 -9.47 17.60 1.74
N MET A 393 -10.75 17.62 1.36
CA MET A 393 -11.21 17.20 0.02
C MET A 393 -10.71 18.15 -1.07
N ALA A 394 -10.79 19.46 -0.86
CA ALA A 394 -10.26 20.46 -1.78
C ALA A 394 -8.74 20.32 -1.95
N ALA A 395 -8.03 20.07 -0.85
CA ALA A 395 -6.58 19.88 -0.88
C ALA A 395 -6.18 18.68 -1.73
N VAL A 396 -6.83 17.53 -1.54
CA VAL A 396 -6.53 16.33 -2.32
C VAL A 396 -6.93 16.49 -3.79
N LYS A 397 -8.10 17.07 -4.06
CA LYS A 397 -8.55 17.33 -5.44
C LYS A 397 -7.54 18.19 -6.19
N TYR A 398 -7.22 19.37 -5.65
CA TYR A 398 -6.31 20.31 -6.30
C TYR A 398 -4.92 19.70 -6.48
N PHE A 399 -4.40 18.99 -5.45
CA PHE A 399 -3.12 18.28 -5.57
C PHE A 399 -3.13 17.25 -6.70
N GLN A 400 -4.17 16.44 -6.83
CA GLN A 400 -4.26 15.43 -7.88
C GLN A 400 -4.38 16.05 -9.28
N GLU A 401 -5.12 17.13 -9.44
CA GLU A 401 -5.24 17.86 -10.70
C GLU A 401 -3.89 18.44 -11.13
N GLU A 402 -3.19 19.13 -10.23
CA GLU A 402 -1.87 19.71 -10.52
C GLU A 402 -0.80 18.62 -10.74
N PHE A 403 -0.82 17.55 -9.95
CA PHE A 403 0.09 16.42 -10.14
C PHE A 403 -0.06 15.80 -11.53
N LEU A 404 -1.30 15.54 -11.97
CA LEU A 404 -1.59 14.97 -13.29
C LEU A 404 -1.24 15.93 -14.43
N ALA A 405 -1.49 17.23 -14.27
CA ALA A 405 -1.17 18.24 -15.28
C ALA A 405 0.35 18.35 -15.53
N ASN A 406 1.16 18.05 -14.51
CA ASN A 406 2.61 18.12 -14.57
C ASN A 406 3.29 16.75 -14.75
N TRP A 407 2.50 15.67 -14.87
CA TRP A 407 3.01 14.32 -15.11
C TRP A 407 3.30 14.09 -16.59
N ASN A 408 4.56 13.85 -16.94
CA ASN A 408 4.99 13.67 -18.33
C ASN A 408 4.96 12.21 -18.82
N GLY A 409 4.50 11.27 -17.98
CA GLY A 409 4.31 9.86 -18.38
C GLY A 409 5.57 9.02 -18.57
N ASP A 410 6.76 9.59 -18.37
CA ASP A 410 8.04 8.97 -18.73
C ASP A 410 8.58 7.92 -17.75
N THR A 411 7.86 7.61 -16.67
CA THR A 411 8.37 6.67 -15.65
C THR A 411 7.33 5.62 -15.27
N ASP A 412 7.77 4.37 -15.24
CA ASP A 412 7.00 3.22 -14.74
C ASP A 412 6.93 3.18 -13.20
N GLU A 413 7.16 4.30 -12.50
CA GLU A 413 7.31 4.32 -11.06
C GLU A 413 6.18 5.08 -10.38
N CYS A 414 5.62 4.44 -9.34
CA CYS A 414 4.57 5.02 -8.52
C CYS A 414 5.16 5.93 -7.46
N ARG A 415 4.73 7.19 -7.44
CA ARG A 415 5.27 8.25 -6.59
C ARG A 415 4.27 8.81 -5.59
N LEU A 416 3.07 8.26 -5.55
CA LEU A 416 2.01 8.68 -4.65
C LEU A 416 1.89 7.71 -3.49
N PHE A 417 1.98 8.20 -2.27
CA PHE A 417 1.80 7.44 -1.05
C PHE A 417 0.70 8.07 -0.20
N TYR A 418 -0.34 7.33 0.11
CA TYR A 418 -1.48 7.83 0.88
C TYR A 418 -1.62 7.12 2.22
N GLY A 419 -1.85 7.89 3.29
CA GLY A 419 -2.17 7.36 4.61
C GLY A 419 -3.56 6.73 4.65
N ASN A 420 -3.75 5.81 5.59
CA ASN A 420 -5.05 5.21 5.87
C ASN A 420 -6.09 6.25 6.31
N SER A 421 -7.32 5.83 6.54
CA SER A 421 -8.46 6.65 6.95
C SER A 421 -8.97 7.58 5.83
N MET A 422 -9.02 8.89 6.04
CA MET A 422 -9.60 9.83 5.07
C MET A 422 -8.71 10.05 3.85
N ALA A 423 -7.39 10.11 4.01
CA ALA A 423 -6.47 10.38 2.91
C ALA A 423 -6.65 9.38 1.73
N ILE A 424 -6.60 8.06 1.99
CA ILE A 424 -6.82 7.06 0.93
C ILE A 424 -8.25 7.09 0.38
N ARG A 425 -9.27 7.46 1.17
CA ARG A 425 -10.65 7.54 0.68
C ARG A 425 -10.83 8.71 -0.28
N LEU A 426 -10.18 9.84 -0.02
CA LEU A 426 -10.15 10.97 -0.94
C LEU A 426 -9.33 10.64 -2.19
N ALA A 427 -8.26 9.85 -2.05
CA ALA A 427 -7.54 9.32 -3.21
C ALA A 427 -8.44 8.40 -4.06
N CYS A 428 -9.31 7.59 -3.47
CA CYS A 428 -10.28 6.77 -4.22
C CYS A 428 -11.26 7.60 -5.06
N ILE A 429 -11.47 8.88 -4.72
CA ILE A 429 -12.29 9.80 -5.51
C ILE A 429 -11.46 10.47 -6.62
N TYR A 430 -10.22 10.93 -6.30
CA TYR A 430 -9.50 11.84 -7.20
C TYR A 430 -8.25 11.25 -7.87
N ALA A 431 -7.65 10.19 -7.33
CA ALA A 431 -6.44 9.63 -7.90
C ALA A 431 -6.73 8.79 -9.14
N LYS A 432 -6.09 9.14 -10.26
CA LYS A 432 -6.25 8.44 -11.55
C LYS A 432 -5.07 7.52 -11.90
N MET A 433 -4.10 7.42 -10.98
CA MET A 433 -2.92 6.59 -11.09
C MET A 433 -2.78 5.74 -9.85
N TYR A 434 -1.89 4.78 -9.90
CA TYR A 434 -1.57 3.94 -8.75
C TYR A 434 -1.14 4.76 -7.53
N VAL A 435 -1.63 4.39 -6.37
CA VAL A 435 -1.19 4.95 -5.09
C VAL A 435 -0.75 3.85 -4.14
N HIS A 436 0.39 4.04 -3.48
CA HIS A 436 0.80 3.21 -2.37
C HIS A 436 -0.03 3.53 -1.13
N CYS A 437 -0.38 2.51 -0.38
CA CYS A 437 -1.01 2.64 0.93
C CYS A 437 -0.72 1.40 1.76
N LEU A 438 -0.50 1.56 3.07
CA LEU A 438 -0.29 0.45 3.99
C LEU A 438 -1.64 -0.22 4.33
N ARG A 439 -2.05 -1.17 3.48
CA ARG A 439 -3.36 -1.84 3.56
C ARG A 439 -3.30 -3.26 4.12
N GLY A 440 -2.15 -3.72 4.56
CA GLY A 440 -2.00 -5.03 5.20
C GLY A 440 -2.79 -5.09 6.50
N VAL A 441 -2.50 -4.20 7.43
CA VAL A 441 -3.16 -4.10 8.74
C VAL A 441 -4.13 -2.92 8.81
N ASN A 442 -3.94 -1.92 7.97
CA ASN A 442 -4.70 -0.65 7.94
C ASN A 442 -4.46 0.27 9.16
N GLY A 443 -3.29 0.19 9.78
CA GLY A 443 -2.86 1.10 10.84
C GLY A 443 -2.62 2.52 10.34
N ILE A 444 -2.49 3.46 11.25
CA ILE A 444 -2.15 4.86 10.92
C ILE A 444 -0.66 5.15 11.12
N GLU A 445 0.06 4.24 11.75
CA GLU A 445 1.52 4.28 11.94
C GLU A 445 2.27 3.95 10.64
N GLY A 446 3.50 4.42 10.54
CA GLY A 446 4.47 3.99 9.54
C GLY A 446 4.29 4.53 8.12
N THR A 447 3.22 5.27 7.84
CA THR A 447 2.96 5.81 6.49
C THR A 447 4.09 6.73 6.01
N LEU A 448 4.52 7.67 6.86
CA LEU A 448 5.58 8.63 6.53
C LEU A 448 6.94 7.94 6.42
N SER A 449 7.22 7.00 7.33
CA SER A 449 8.45 6.18 7.29
C SER A 449 8.55 5.34 6.01
N ALA A 450 7.45 4.72 5.58
CA ALA A 450 7.41 3.95 4.34
C ALA A 450 7.54 4.86 3.10
N ALA A 451 6.88 6.00 3.06
CA ALA A 451 7.05 6.97 1.99
C ALA A 451 8.50 7.49 1.90
N ALA A 452 9.17 7.71 3.05
CA ALA A 452 10.57 8.07 3.12
C ALA A 452 11.48 6.97 2.53
N GLY A 453 11.20 5.70 2.85
CA GLY A 453 11.92 4.55 2.28
C GLY A 453 11.74 4.44 0.76
N LEU A 454 10.51 4.60 0.26
CA LEU A 454 10.22 4.63 -1.17
C LEU A 454 10.94 5.79 -1.87
N SER A 455 10.87 6.99 -1.29
CA SER A 455 11.57 8.18 -1.79
C SER A 455 13.06 7.93 -1.92
N LYS A 456 13.67 7.33 -0.89
CA LYS A 456 15.10 6.98 -0.90
C LYS A 456 15.44 5.95 -1.96
N HIS A 457 14.62 4.91 -2.12
CA HIS A 457 14.81 3.92 -3.18
C HIS A 457 14.81 4.57 -4.56
N LEU A 458 13.79 5.39 -4.85
CA LEU A 458 13.63 6.01 -6.17
C LEU A 458 14.72 7.05 -6.45
N SER A 459 15.15 7.84 -5.47
CA SER A 459 16.24 8.81 -5.64
C SER A 459 17.59 8.17 -5.96
N GLU A 460 17.80 6.92 -5.56
CA GLU A 460 19.02 6.15 -5.81
C GLU A 460 18.98 5.30 -7.07
N SER A 461 17.83 5.10 -7.67
CA SER A 461 17.68 4.30 -8.89
C SER A 461 18.40 4.95 -10.07
N VAL A 462 19.25 4.19 -10.76
CA VAL A 462 20.08 4.68 -11.88
C VAL A 462 19.22 5.20 -13.04
N ARG A 463 18.00 4.70 -13.20
CA ARG A 463 17.07 5.09 -14.27
C ARG A 463 16.55 6.52 -14.14
N LEU A 464 16.61 7.11 -12.94
CA LEU A 464 16.01 8.41 -12.63
C LEU A 464 17.01 9.57 -12.55
N ARG A 465 18.25 9.39 -12.97
CA ARG A 465 19.30 10.43 -12.94
C ARG A 465 19.07 11.62 -13.87
N SER A 466 17.98 11.66 -14.64
CA SER A 466 17.55 12.87 -15.34
C SER A 466 16.71 13.76 -14.39
N GLN A 467 17.34 14.54 -13.73
CA GLN A 467 17.24 15.75 -12.89
C GLN A 467 15.89 16.28 -12.36
N SER A 468 14.71 15.95 -12.81
CA SER A 468 13.52 16.73 -12.37
C SER A 468 12.35 15.92 -11.78
N ASN A 469 12.37 14.59 -11.81
CA ASN A 469 11.16 13.80 -11.52
C ASN A 469 11.29 12.76 -10.39
N ASN A 470 12.19 12.93 -9.42
CA ASN A 470 12.40 11.96 -8.34
C ASN A 470 11.53 12.20 -7.09
N LYS A 471 10.52 13.07 -7.17
CA LYS A 471 9.71 13.45 -6.02
C LYS A 471 8.68 12.37 -5.70
N VAL A 472 8.62 11.96 -4.43
CA VAL A 472 7.59 11.09 -3.85
C VAL A 472 6.68 11.93 -2.97
N PHE A 473 5.39 11.89 -3.21
CA PHE A 473 4.38 12.67 -2.50
C PHE A 473 3.67 11.78 -1.48
N CYS A 474 3.76 12.15 -0.20
CA CYS A 474 3.09 11.47 0.90
C CYS A 474 1.93 12.34 1.41
N VAL A 475 0.70 11.88 1.25
CA VAL A 475 -0.52 12.54 1.73
C VAL A 475 -1.09 11.76 2.90
N LEU A 476 -1.16 12.38 4.08
CA LEU A 476 -1.61 11.70 5.29
C LEU A 476 -2.36 12.65 6.23
N GLY A 477 -3.16 12.11 7.14
CA GLY A 477 -3.80 12.89 8.20
C GLY A 477 -2.83 13.25 9.33
N ASP A 478 -3.24 14.22 10.14
CA ASP A 478 -2.52 14.72 11.31
C ASP A 478 -2.16 13.64 12.34
N LEU A 479 -3.12 12.82 12.76
CA LEU A 479 -2.87 11.74 13.71
C LEU A 479 -1.83 10.74 13.16
N SER A 480 -1.90 10.41 11.87
CA SER A 480 -0.92 9.54 11.22
C SER A 480 0.47 10.17 11.19
N PHE A 481 0.53 11.48 10.92
CA PHE A 481 1.78 12.22 10.93
C PHE A 481 2.42 12.25 12.33
N PHE A 482 1.66 12.66 13.35
CA PHE A 482 2.22 12.76 14.71
C PHE A 482 2.57 11.40 15.30
N TYR A 483 1.83 10.36 14.94
CA TYR A 483 2.15 8.99 15.35
C TYR A 483 3.45 8.47 14.72
N ASP A 484 3.84 8.95 13.53
CA ASP A 484 5.03 8.53 12.77
C ASP A 484 6.04 9.68 12.56
N GLN A 485 5.97 10.76 13.34
CA GLN A 485 6.84 11.94 13.16
C GLN A 485 8.34 11.63 13.29
N ASN A 486 8.72 10.52 13.97
CA ASN A 486 10.11 10.09 14.06
C ASN A 486 10.69 9.67 12.70
N ALA A 487 9.85 9.45 11.69
CA ALA A 487 10.29 9.32 10.30
C ALA A 487 11.13 10.52 9.81
N LEU A 488 10.90 11.71 10.36
CA LEU A 488 11.67 12.92 10.05
C LEU A 488 13.05 12.93 10.70
N TRP A 489 13.22 12.22 11.81
CA TRP A 489 14.52 12.02 12.47
C TRP A 489 15.29 10.89 11.79
N ASN A 490 15.55 11.07 10.50
CA ASN A 490 16.18 10.09 9.63
C ASN A 490 17.20 10.78 8.72
N GLN A 491 18.46 10.39 8.85
CA GLN A 491 19.59 11.02 8.13
C GLN A 491 19.64 10.65 6.62
N ASN A 492 18.73 9.77 6.15
CA ASN A 492 18.67 9.37 4.76
C ASN A 492 17.75 10.23 3.89
N LEU A 493 17.05 11.20 4.50
CA LEU A 493 16.07 12.05 3.81
C LEU A 493 16.77 13.08 2.91
N ASP A 494 16.15 13.34 1.77
CA ASP A 494 16.58 14.37 0.82
C ASP A 494 15.38 15.09 0.20
N GLY A 495 15.63 15.98 -0.73
CA GLY A 495 14.60 16.78 -1.38
C GLY A 495 13.61 16.03 -2.25
N SER A 496 13.74 14.73 -2.41
CA SER A 496 12.76 13.92 -3.16
C SER A 496 11.47 13.64 -2.37
N LEU A 497 11.48 13.74 -1.03
CA LEU A 497 10.30 13.54 -0.20
C LEU A 497 9.45 14.82 -0.10
N ARG A 498 8.18 14.74 -0.49
CA ARG A 498 7.17 15.80 -0.44
C ARG A 498 6.00 15.34 0.41
N ILE A 499 5.60 16.12 1.40
CA ILE A 499 4.63 15.71 2.42
C ILE A 499 3.46 16.69 2.42
N ILE A 500 2.23 16.18 2.41
CA ILE A 500 0.99 16.95 2.62
C ILE A 500 0.32 16.37 3.86
N VAL A 501 0.22 17.18 4.91
CA VAL A 501 -0.49 16.82 6.15
C VAL A 501 -1.87 17.47 6.12
N LEU A 502 -2.91 16.65 6.14
CA LEU A 502 -4.29 17.09 6.26
C LEU A 502 -4.60 17.21 7.77
N ASN A 503 -4.39 18.40 8.31
CA ASN A 503 -4.57 18.67 9.75
C ASN A 503 -5.95 19.29 10.01
N ASN A 504 -6.89 18.44 10.40
CA ASN A 504 -8.24 18.85 10.81
C ASN A 504 -8.46 18.74 12.33
N GLY A 505 -7.40 18.49 13.10
CA GLY A 505 -7.41 18.44 14.55
C GLY A 505 -7.91 17.11 15.14
N GLY A 506 -7.94 15.99 14.36
CA GLY A 506 -8.31 14.69 14.91
C GLY A 506 -8.88 13.67 13.94
N GLY A 507 -9.54 12.66 14.45
CA GLY A 507 -10.08 11.53 13.68
C GLY A 507 -11.43 11.82 13.01
N ALA A 508 -11.49 12.61 11.95
CA ALA A 508 -12.71 13.02 11.25
C ALA A 508 -13.61 11.85 10.80
N ILE A 509 -13.05 10.69 10.49
CA ILE A 509 -13.80 9.50 10.07
C ILE A 509 -14.86 9.06 11.09
N PHE A 510 -14.63 9.31 12.37
CA PHE A 510 -15.55 8.95 13.45
C PHE A 510 -16.75 9.90 13.54
N GLY A 511 -16.68 11.09 12.95
CA GLY A 511 -17.77 12.07 12.90
C GLY A 511 -19.01 11.61 12.12
N LYS A 512 -18.86 10.57 11.27
CA LYS A 512 -19.95 10.01 10.45
C LYS A 512 -20.88 9.05 11.21
N PHE A 513 -20.50 8.58 12.39
CA PHE A 513 -21.28 7.58 13.13
C PHE A 513 -22.30 8.24 14.07
N GLU A 514 -23.57 8.20 13.67
CA GLU A 514 -24.67 8.81 14.45
C GLU A 514 -24.72 8.31 15.91
N GLY A 515 -24.51 7.00 16.13
CA GLY A 515 -24.47 6.45 17.49
C GLY A 515 -23.35 7.03 18.35
N LEU A 516 -22.23 7.41 17.74
CA LEU A 516 -21.10 8.00 18.45
C LEU A 516 -21.32 9.47 18.80
N LYS A 517 -22.20 10.17 18.08
CA LYS A 517 -22.55 11.56 18.38
C LYS A 517 -23.21 11.75 19.75
N GLN A 518 -23.79 10.67 20.30
CA GLN A 518 -24.41 10.66 21.62
C GLN A 518 -23.44 10.33 22.76
N SER A 519 -22.18 10.01 22.43
CA SER A 519 -21.18 9.63 23.42
C SER A 519 -20.34 10.84 23.83
N ASP A 520 -20.21 11.08 25.14
CA ASP A 520 -19.32 12.07 25.73
C ASP A 520 -17.82 11.71 25.58
N ALA A 521 -17.52 10.44 25.24
CA ALA A 521 -16.19 9.98 24.93
C ALA A 521 -15.73 10.34 23.50
N ARG A 522 -16.65 10.82 22.63
CA ARG A 522 -16.42 10.99 21.19
C ARG A 522 -15.20 11.85 20.88
N GLU A 523 -15.20 13.07 21.32
CA GLU A 523 -14.19 14.07 20.92
C GLU A 523 -12.82 13.74 21.50
N ARG A 524 -12.73 13.69 22.81
CA ARG A 524 -11.47 13.56 23.51
C ARG A 524 -10.84 12.15 23.42
N LEU A 525 -11.67 11.07 23.47
CA LEU A 525 -11.15 9.70 23.62
C LEU A 525 -11.20 8.91 22.31
N VAL A 526 -12.19 9.16 21.43
CA VAL A 526 -12.34 8.40 20.18
C VAL A 526 -11.77 9.15 18.99
N MET A 527 -12.08 10.45 18.87
CA MET A 527 -11.57 11.28 17.78
C MET A 527 -10.17 11.82 18.06
N ALA A 528 -9.70 11.75 19.31
CA ALA A 528 -8.39 12.21 19.76
C ALA A 528 -8.10 13.66 19.31
N GLU A 529 -9.06 14.56 19.56
CA GLU A 529 -8.94 15.99 19.18
C GLU A 529 -7.68 16.63 19.76
N HIS A 530 -7.04 17.44 18.94
CA HIS A 530 -5.80 18.13 19.29
C HIS A 530 -5.65 19.46 18.53
N HIS A 531 -4.68 20.28 18.98
CA HIS A 531 -4.29 21.56 18.35
C HIS A 531 -2.80 21.57 18.00
N THR A 532 -2.22 20.40 17.72
CA THR A 532 -0.79 20.25 17.43
C THR A 532 -0.52 20.61 15.96
N SER A 533 0.59 21.32 15.70
CA SER A 533 1.08 21.60 14.35
C SER A 533 2.41 20.91 14.08
N ALA A 534 2.63 20.53 12.84
CA ALA A 534 3.85 19.90 12.36
C ALA A 534 5.07 20.86 12.34
N VAL A 535 4.87 22.17 12.50
CA VAL A 535 5.92 23.19 12.36
C VAL A 535 7.16 22.92 13.23
N ASN A 536 6.97 22.55 14.49
CA ASN A 536 8.08 22.30 15.41
C ASN A 536 8.87 21.04 15.04
N ALA A 537 8.18 19.99 14.61
CA ALA A 537 8.82 18.77 14.13
C ALA A 537 9.64 19.03 12.84
N CYS A 538 9.13 19.86 11.95
CA CYS A 538 9.83 20.27 10.74
C CYS A 538 11.09 21.10 11.06
N GLN A 539 10.98 22.06 11.95
CA GLN A 539 12.12 22.90 12.37
C GLN A 539 13.23 22.07 13.01
N ALA A 540 12.87 21.16 13.92
CA ALA A 540 13.83 20.30 14.62
C ALA A 540 14.58 19.36 13.68
N ASN A 541 13.97 18.97 12.54
CA ASN A 541 14.53 17.98 11.61
C ASN A 541 14.94 18.59 10.25
N ASN A 542 15.08 19.91 10.16
CA ASN A 542 15.51 20.62 8.95
C ASN A 542 14.62 20.35 7.71
N ILE A 543 13.31 20.30 7.90
CA ILE A 543 12.31 20.15 6.84
C ILE A 543 11.79 21.53 6.43
N VAL A 544 11.64 21.78 5.13
CA VAL A 544 10.99 23.01 4.63
C VAL A 544 9.50 22.93 4.97
N TYR A 545 9.02 23.88 5.75
CA TYR A 545 7.63 23.93 6.21
C TYR A 545 6.83 25.02 5.51
N MET A 546 5.60 24.69 5.13
CA MET A 546 4.58 25.62 4.62
C MET A 546 3.26 25.30 5.30
N GLY A 547 2.49 26.33 5.64
CA GLY A 547 1.12 26.18 6.17
C GLY A 547 0.10 26.74 5.17
N ALA A 548 -1.09 26.13 5.11
CA ALA A 548 -2.21 26.60 4.32
C ALA A 548 -3.51 26.57 5.15
N ASP A 549 -4.21 27.68 5.20
CA ASP A 549 -5.50 27.89 5.90
C ASP A 549 -6.59 28.44 4.96
N ASP A 550 -6.25 28.66 3.69
CA ASP A 550 -7.15 29.07 2.63
C ASP A 550 -6.74 28.47 1.25
N MET A 551 -7.60 28.63 0.23
CA MET A 551 -7.32 28.15 -1.11
C MET A 551 -6.11 28.81 -1.77
N LYS A 552 -5.76 30.04 -1.42
CA LYS A 552 -4.61 30.75 -2.00
C LYS A 552 -3.30 30.18 -1.47
N SER A 553 -3.18 30.03 -0.17
CA SER A 553 -2.02 29.41 0.49
C SER A 553 -1.87 27.94 0.12
N LEU A 554 -3.00 27.22 -0.01
CA LEU A 554 -3.02 25.83 -0.50
C LEU A 554 -2.44 25.71 -1.92
N LYS A 555 -2.94 26.51 -2.86
CA LYS A 555 -2.45 26.51 -4.25
C LYS A 555 -0.97 26.83 -4.33
N TYR A 556 -0.52 27.84 -3.59
CA TYR A 556 0.89 28.18 -3.50
C TYR A 556 1.74 27.01 -2.94
N GLY A 557 1.30 26.41 -1.85
CA GLY A 557 2.03 25.30 -1.21
C GLY A 557 2.15 24.08 -2.12
N ILE A 558 1.07 23.70 -2.82
CA ILE A 558 1.07 22.60 -3.77
C ILE A 558 2.00 22.88 -4.97
N ASP A 559 1.94 24.09 -5.52
CA ASP A 559 2.85 24.52 -6.59
C ASP A 559 4.32 24.38 -6.15
N GLN A 560 4.67 24.83 -4.94
CA GLN A 560 6.01 24.68 -4.40
C GLN A 560 6.41 23.21 -4.20
N LEU A 561 5.51 22.33 -3.71
CA LEU A 561 5.80 20.90 -3.58
C LEU A 561 6.09 20.24 -4.93
N ILE A 562 5.36 20.62 -5.97
CA ILE A 562 5.49 20.04 -7.31
C ILE A 562 6.71 20.59 -8.03
N HIS A 563 6.92 21.90 -8.03
CA HIS A 563 7.89 22.55 -8.90
C HIS A 563 9.22 22.93 -8.22
N ALA A 564 9.21 23.29 -6.93
CA ALA A 564 10.44 23.77 -6.30
C ALA A 564 11.50 22.68 -6.18
N ASP A 565 12.73 23.03 -6.52
CA ASP A 565 13.90 22.22 -6.18
C ASP A 565 14.29 22.43 -4.72
N SER A 566 14.66 21.36 -4.06
CA SER A 566 15.08 21.38 -2.66
C SER A 566 16.06 20.23 -2.40
N ASP A 567 17.08 20.50 -1.59
CA ASP A 567 18.02 19.50 -1.10
C ASP A 567 17.50 18.73 0.14
N ARG A 568 16.38 19.17 0.72
CA ARG A 568 15.76 18.62 1.91
C ARG A 568 14.26 18.44 1.74
N PRO A 569 13.61 17.57 2.51
CA PRO A 569 12.18 17.34 2.40
C PRO A 569 11.36 18.62 2.57
N MET A 570 10.20 18.67 1.92
CA MET A 570 9.25 19.76 2.04
C MET A 570 7.91 19.24 2.56
N LEU A 571 7.29 20.01 3.45
CA LEU A 571 6.00 19.69 4.05
C LEU A 571 5.03 20.88 3.92
N LEU A 572 3.84 20.58 3.42
CA LEU A 572 2.68 21.46 3.43
C LEU A 572 1.68 20.94 4.47
N GLU A 573 1.40 21.72 5.50
CA GLU A 573 0.35 21.44 6.48
C GLU A 573 -0.91 22.23 6.10
N VAL A 574 -2.01 21.52 5.85
CA VAL A 574 -3.30 22.10 5.46
C VAL A 574 -4.22 22.08 6.67
N PHE A 575 -4.51 23.26 7.22
CA PHE A 575 -5.35 23.43 8.39
C PHE A 575 -6.82 23.51 7.99
N THR A 576 -7.58 22.50 8.34
CA THR A 576 -9.03 22.44 8.16
C THR A 576 -9.71 22.17 9.52
N ASP A 577 -10.96 21.84 9.52
CA ASP A 577 -11.66 21.37 10.71
C ASP A 577 -12.58 20.17 10.37
N ILE A 578 -12.83 19.36 11.39
CA ILE A 578 -13.60 18.11 11.25
C ILE A 578 -15.02 18.34 10.75
N GLU A 579 -15.68 19.42 11.18
CA GLU A 579 -17.07 19.71 10.80
C GLU A 579 -17.14 20.12 9.33
N THR A 580 -16.26 20.97 8.88
CA THR A 580 -16.16 21.38 7.47
C THR A 580 -15.81 20.19 6.59
N ASP A 581 -14.81 19.37 6.95
CA ASP A 581 -14.45 18.18 6.19
C ASP A 581 -15.63 17.20 6.04
N ASN A 582 -16.36 16.96 7.12
CA ASN A 582 -17.52 16.06 7.10
C ASN A 582 -18.71 16.67 6.31
N ARG A 583 -18.94 17.98 6.40
CA ARG A 583 -19.98 18.69 5.66
C ARG A 583 -19.69 18.63 4.15
N VAL A 584 -18.49 19.00 3.73
CA VAL A 584 -18.10 18.99 2.30
C VAL A 584 -18.20 17.59 1.71
N LEU A 585 -17.72 16.56 2.42
CA LEU A 585 -17.84 15.20 1.96
C LEU A 585 -19.29 14.71 1.90
N LYS A 586 -20.15 15.14 2.84
CA LYS A 586 -21.58 14.84 2.80
C LYS A 586 -22.25 15.51 1.60
N GLU A 587 -21.98 16.79 1.35
CA GLU A 587 -22.49 17.53 0.19
C GLU A 587 -22.09 16.87 -1.12
N TYR A 588 -20.84 16.41 -1.25
CA TYR A 588 -20.37 15.65 -2.40
C TYR A 588 -21.25 14.43 -2.69
N TYR A 589 -21.50 13.60 -1.68
CA TYR A 589 -22.35 12.43 -1.85
C TYR A 589 -23.82 12.78 -2.04
N ASP A 590 -24.35 13.80 -1.38
CA ASP A 590 -25.75 14.21 -1.47
C ASP A 590 -26.09 14.78 -2.87
N THR A 591 -25.15 15.42 -3.54
CA THR A 591 -25.32 16.00 -4.88
C THR A 591 -24.97 15.03 -6.01
N LEU A 592 -24.43 13.85 -5.70
CA LEU A 592 -24.09 12.83 -6.69
C LEU A 592 -25.35 12.21 -7.30
N GLU A 593 -25.56 12.38 -8.59
CA GLU A 593 -26.62 11.74 -9.37
C GLU A 593 -26.01 10.84 -10.44
N LEU A 594 -26.57 9.64 -10.63
CA LEU A 594 -26.20 8.75 -11.72
C LEU A 594 -27.00 9.11 -12.96
N LEU A 595 -26.34 9.74 -13.91
CA LEU A 595 -26.94 10.22 -15.16
C LEU A 595 -26.70 9.22 -16.29
N SER A 596 -27.68 9.07 -17.18
CA SER A 596 -27.46 8.38 -18.46
C SER A 596 -26.51 9.18 -19.36
N SER A 597 -25.90 8.50 -20.33
CA SER A 597 -25.02 9.15 -21.32
C SER A 597 -25.72 10.32 -22.05
N ARG A 598 -27.05 10.23 -22.27
CA ARG A 598 -27.85 11.28 -22.89
C ARG A 598 -27.98 12.50 -21.97
N GLU A 599 -28.33 12.28 -20.70
CA GLU A 599 -28.46 13.36 -19.71
C GLU A 599 -27.14 14.06 -19.45
N MET A 600 -26.01 13.32 -19.40
CA MET A 600 -24.68 13.90 -19.31
C MET A 600 -24.39 14.82 -20.50
N PHE A 601 -24.71 14.39 -21.72
CA PHE A 601 -24.52 15.20 -22.91
C PHE A 601 -25.39 16.48 -22.92
N GLU A 602 -26.64 16.35 -22.51
CA GLU A 602 -27.57 17.50 -22.40
C GLU A 602 -27.10 18.53 -21.35
N ARG A 603 -26.59 18.07 -20.18
CA ARG A 603 -25.98 18.95 -19.15
C ARG A 603 -24.70 19.63 -19.66
N ALA A 604 -23.82 18.91 -20.35
CA ALA A 604 -22.61 19.48 -20.93
C ALA A 604 -22.94 20.58 -21.96
N GLN A 605 -23.91 20.34 -22.82
CA GLN A 605 -24.39 21.36 -23.78
C GLN A 605 -24.99 22.59 -23.09
N ALA A 606 -25.76 22.40 -22.03
CA ALA A 606 -26.35 23.49 -21.26
C ALA A 606 -25.27 24.36 -20.61
N ARG A 607 -24.21 23.74 -20.07
CA ARG A 607 -23.07 24.44 -19.45
C ARG A 607 -22.30 25.27 -20.49
N ILE A 608 -21.99 24.71 -21.65
CA ILE A 608 -21.34 25.43 -22.76
C ILE A 608 -22.18 26.65 -23.20
N ARG A 609 -23.50 26.48 -23.31
CA ARG A 609 -24.41 27.60 -23.65
C ARG A 609 -24.45 28.68 -22.56
N GLY A 610 -24.32 28.30 -21.26
CA GLY A 610 -24.20 29.23 -20.16
C GLY A 610 -22.96 30.10 -20.25
N ILE A 611 -21.79 29.45 -20.40
CA ILE A 611 -20.48 30.12 -20.53
C ILE A 611 -20.46 31.08 -21.75
N LEU A 612 -21.05 30.68 -22.86
CA LEU A 612 -21.14 31.52 -24.07
C LEU A 612 -22.11 32.73 -23.91
N LYS A 613 -23.01 32.70 -22.93
CA LYS A 613 -23.90 33.81 -22.58
C LYS A 613 -23.29 34.79 -21.58
N GLU A 614 -22.46 34.29 -20.64
CA GLU A 614 -21.76 35.11 -19.64
C GLU A 614 -20.50 35.79 -20.21
N GLY A 615 -19.98 35.32 -21.31
CA GLY A 615 -18.84 35.90 -22.05
C GLY A 615 -19.24 36.96 -23.10
N LYS A 616 -20.51 37.35 -23.14
CA LYS A 616 -21.03 38.50 -23.89
C LYS A 616 -21.50 39.58 -22.94
#